data_4cdb88d3dfad7551c2d59fc255718e9e
#
_entry.id   4cdb88d3dfad7551c2d59fc255718e9e
#
_cell.length_a   1.000
_cell.length_b   1.000
_cell.length_c   1.000
_cell.angle_alpha   90.00
_cell.angle_beta   90.00
_cell.angle_gamma   90.00
#
_symmetry.space_group_name_H-M   'P 1'
#
loop_
_entity.id
_entity.type
_entity.pdbx_description
1 polymer ?
#
loop_
_entity_poly.entity_id
_entity_poly.type
_entity_poly.pdbx_seq_one_letter_code
_entity_poly.pdbx_strand_id
1 'polypeptide(L)'
;IKLKYWNEETQEYEDKFPAGVTIGWCLQGMGFKSKLTSETDKDKVGDIIKGMGARYSTRNLNTNNTQRTVSLRDSKSGQIVAVGFEDNIDFDYADAIFYIHTSEKNAIDPTLPPLPEDPEAIPEQYKISYSGTLAFEDLWPKLGDYDMNDVMIRYTSKVYKSILTNRIYKVVDEFTPLHRGG
;
A
#
# COMPACT_ATOMS: atom_id res chain seq x y z
N ILE A 1 -2.63 -12.93 4.31
CA ILE A 1 -3.89 -13.55 4.82
C ILE A 1 -4.35 -14.53 3.76
N LYS A 2 -4.68 -15.77 4.16
CA LYS A 2 -5.31 -16.76 3.29
C LYS A 2 -6.82 -16.62 3.44
N LEU A 3 -7.52 -16.37 2.34
CA LEU A 3 -8.98 -16.33 2.33
C LEU A 3 -9.51 -17.77 2.28
N LYS A 4 -10.62 -18.01 2.96
CA LYS A 4 -11.33 -19.26 2.96
C LYS A 4 -12.79 -19.02 2.62
N TYR A 5 -13.39 -19.99 1.92
CA TYR A 5 -14.81 -20.02 1.61
C TYR A 5 -15.56 -20.69 2.74
N TRP A 6 -16.62 -20.07 3.23
CA TRP A 6 -17.53 -20.72 4.16
C TRP A 6 -18.59 -21.48 3.37
N ASN A 7 -18.60 -22.79 3.52
CA ASN A 7 -19.60 -23.64 2.87
C ASN A 7 -20.78 -23.82 3.83
N GLU A 8 -21.94 -23.27 3.45
CA GLU A 8 -23.15 -23.34 4.29
C GLU A 8 -23.73 -24.75 4.41
N GLU A 9 -23.50 -25.62 3.41
CA GLU A 9 -24.01 -26.99 3.44
C GLU A 9 -23.21 -27.88 4.39
N THR A 10 -21.89 -27.76 4.38
CA THR A 10 -21.00 -28.56 5.25
C THR A 10 -20.71 -27.90 6.59
N GLN A 11 -21.01 -26.61 6.76
CA GLN A 11 -20.69 -25.79 7.92
C GLN A 11 -19.17 -25.75 8.21
N GLU A 12 -18.37 -25.78 7.15
CA GLU A 12 -16.89 -25.77 7.25
C GLU A 12 -16.25 -24.70 6.36
N TYR A 13 -15.03 -24.31 6.71
CA TYR A 13 -14.20 -23.43 5.89
C TYR A 13 -13.39 -24.24 4.89
N GLU A 14 -13.56 -23.95 3.61
CA GLU A 14 -12.83 -24.54 2.50
C GLU A 14 -11.70 -23.64 2.01
N ASP A 15 -10.62 -24.25 1.54
CA ASP A 15 -9.46 -23.55 1.00
C ASP A 15 -9.65 -23.09 -0.46
N LYS A 16 -10.72 -23.55 -1.12
CA LYS A 16 -11.04 -23.18 -2.50
C LYS A 16 -12.44 -22.59 -2.58
N PHE A 17 -12.57 -21.55 -3.36
CA PHE A 17 -13.86 -20.97 -3.72
C PHE A 17 -14.48 -21.79 -4.86
N PRO A 18 -15.77 -22.13 -4.79
CA PRO A 18 -16.46 -22.83 -5.88
C PRO A 18 -16.52 -21.98 -7.17
N ALA A 19 -16.66 -22.65 -8.29
CA ALA A 19 -16.88 -21.95 -9.55
C ALA A 19 -18.15 -21.08 -9.50
N GLY A 20 -18.07 -19.87 -10.04
CA GLY A 20 -19.20 -18.94 -10.08
C GLY A 20 -19.33 -18.06 -8.82
N VAL A 21 -18.49 -18.26 -7.80
CA VAL A 21 -18.43 -17.34 -6.65
C VAL A 21 -17.62 -16.10 -7.00
N THR A 22 -18.19 -14.94 -6.72
CA THR A 22 -17.52 -13.65 -6.86
C THR A 22 -17.19 -13.11 -5.48
N ILE A 23 -15.95 -12.67 -5.28
CA ILE A 23 -15.50 -12.02 -4.04
C ILE A 23 -15.71 -10.53 -4.18
N GLY A 24 -16.57 -9.96 -3.34
CA GLY A 24 -16.72 -8.53 -3.16
C GLY A 24 -15.86 -8.03 -2.01
N TRP A 25 -15.32 -6.84 -2.18
CA TRP A 25 -14.51 -6.17 -1.15
C TRP A 25 -15.24 -4.96 -0.61
N CYS A 26 -15.00 -4.65 0.65
CA CYS A 26 -15.55 -3.49 1.32
C CYS A 26 -14.45 -2.77 2.10
N LEU A 27 -14.29 -1.47 1.84
CA LEU A 27 -13.47 -0.57 2.65
C LEU A 27 -14.39 0.23 3.58
N GLN A 28 -14.11 0.18 4.88
CA GLN A 28 -14.76 1.04 5.86
C GLN A 28 -13.90 2.28 6.07
N GLY A 29 -14.20 3.36 5.36
CA GLY A 29 -13.45 4.61 5.43
C GLY A 29 -13.45 5.19 6.84
N MET A 30 -12.27 5.55 7.36
CA MET A 30 -12.06 6.01 8.75
C MET A 30 -12.72 5.11 9.81
N GLY A 31 -12.82 3.82 9.52
CA GLY A 31 -13.53 2.85 10.35
C GLY A 31 -12.75 2.36 11.57
N PHE A 32 -11.48 2.73 11.73
CA PHE A 32 -10.67 2.34 12.86
C PHE A 32 -10.73 3.38 13.98
N LYS A 33 -11.14 2.97 15.17
CA LYS A 33 -11.14 3.83 16.35
C LYS A 33 -9.76 3.87 16.99
N SER A 34 -9.05 4.98 16.84
CA SER A 34 -7.69 5.15 17.34
C SER A 34 -7.60 5.66 18.78
N LYS A 35 -8.68 6.29 19.28
CA LYS A 35 -8.72 6.85 20.66
C LYS A 35 -10.15 6.93 21.17
N LEU A 36 -10.33 6.91 22.48
CA LEU A 36 -11.61 7.22 23.12
C LEU A 36 -11.88 8.72 23.05
N THR A 37 -13.13 9.08 22.81
CA THR A 37 -13.59 10.48 22.80
C THR A 37 -14.24 10.90 24.09
N SER A 38 -14.72 9.94 24.89
CA SER A 38 -15.31 10.13 26.21
C SER A 38 -15.23 8.83 27.04
N GLU A 39 -15.37 8.92 28.36
CA GLU A 39 -15.44 7.75 29.24
C GLU A 39 -16.69 6.89 29.00
N THR A 40 -17.76 7.48 28.45
CA THR A 40 -19.00 6.77 28.13
C THR A 40 -19.02 6.20 26.72
N ASP A 41 -17.93 6.31 25.98
CA ASP A 41 -17.82 5.83 24.61
C ASP A 41 -17.92 4.29 24.59
N LYS A 42 -18.94 3.77 23.90
CA LYS A 42 -19.21 2.33 23.83
C LYS A 42 -18.20 1.59 22.95
N ASP A 43 -17.65 2.30 21.95
CA ASP A 43 -16.64 1.72 21.08
C ASP A 43 -15.27 1.80 21.73
N LYS A 44 -14.54 0.73 21.69
CA LYS A 44 -13.18 0.65 22.25
C LYS A 44 -12.13 1.03 21.22
N VAL A 45 -10.98 1.47 21.67
CA VAL A 45 -9.81 1.64 20.78
C VAL A 45 -9.51 0.31 20.08
N GLY A 46 -9.38 0.34 18.77
CA GLY A 46 -9.22 -0.85 17.92
C GLY A 46 -10.51 -1.39 17.33
N ASP A 47 -11.69 -0.95 17.81
CA ASP A 47 -12.96 -1.35 17.21
C ASP A 47 -13.15 -0.74 15.82
N ILE A 48 -13.94 -1.43 15.00
CA ILE A 48 -14.41 -0.90 13.72
C ILE A 48 -15.68 -0.12 13.96
N ILE A 49 -15.65 1.15 13.58
CA ILE A 49 -16.75 2.09 13.72
C ILE A 49 -17.30 2.49 12.35
N LYS A 50 -18.44 3.16 12.32
CA LYS A 50 -19.08 3.58 11.07
C LYS A 50 -18.17 4.50 10.23
N GLY A 51 -17.35 5.34 10.85
CA GLY A 51 -16.44 6.26 10.16
C GLY A 51 -17.15 7.05 9.06
N MET A 52 -16.54 7.08 7.86
CA MET A 52 -17.12 7.68 6.65
C MET A 52 -18.14 6.76 5.94
N GLY A 53 -18.37 5.56 6.46
CA GLY A 53 -19.21 4.54 5.86
C GLY A 53 -18.47 3.61 4.91
N ALA A 54 -19.19 2.59 4.45
CA ALA A 54 -18.64 1.54 3.60
C ALA A 54 -18.52 1.98 2.14
N ARG A 55 -17.44 1.54 1.49
CA ARG A 55 -17.21 1.62 0.06
C ARG A 55 -17.05 0.21 -0.49
N TYR A 56 -17.81 -0.11 -1.51
CA TYR A 56 -17.85 -1.47 -2.06
C TYR A 56 -17.14 -1.55 -3.40
N SER A 57 -16.48 -2.67 -3.67
CA SER A 57 -15.94 -2.97 -4.98
C SER A 57 -17.05 -3.17 -6.02
N THR A 58 -18.21 -3.61 -5.58
CA THR A 58 -19.39 -3.76 -6.42
C THR A 58 -20.09 -2.41 -6.58
N ARG A 59 -20.02 -1.85 -7.77
CA ARG A 59 -20.41 -0.47 -8.07
C ARG A 59 -21.84 -0.12 -7.66
N ASN A 60 -22.80 -0.99 -7.89
CA ASN A 60 -24.21 -0.75 -7.60
C ASN A 60 -24.57 -0.75 -6.10
N LEU A 61 -23.64 -1.15 -5.24
CA LEU A 61 -23.78 -1.05 -3.79
C LEU A 61 -23.35 0.32 -3.25
N ASN A 62 -22.68 1.12 -4.08
CA ASN A 62 -22.27 2.47 -3.72
C ASN A 62 -23.35 3.51 -4.08
N THR A 63 -23.40 4.59 -3.34
CA THR A 63 -24.29 5.72 -3.62
C THR A 63 -24.06 6.21 -5.06
N ASN A 64 -25.16 6.45 -5.79
CA ASN A 64 -25.16 6.90 -7.18
C ASN A 64 -24.37 5.99 -8.14
N ASN A 65 -24.27 4.70 -7.84
CA ASN A 65 -23.47 3.76 -8.62
C ASN A 65 -22.03 4.24 -8.85
N THR A 66 -21.44 4.93 -7.88
CA THR A 66 -20.07 5.45 -8.00
C THR A 66 -19.08 4.28 -8.01
N GLN A 67 -18.12 4.33 -8.92
CA GLN A 67 -16.98 3.42 -8.89
C GLN A 67 -16.06 3.78 -7.73
N ARG A 68 -15.77 2.81 -6.86
CA ARG A 68 -14.94 3.00 -5.67
C ARG A 68 -13.70 2.11 -5.67
N THR A 69 -13.48 1.37 -6.73
CA THR A 69 -12.29 0.52 -6.86
C THR A 69 -11.75 0.54 -8.28
N VAL A 70 -10.46 0.34 -8.38
CA VAL A 70 -9.76 0.00 -9.60
C VAL A 70 -9.00 -1.30 -9.39
N SER A 71 -8.93 -2.15 -10.41
CA SER A 71 -8.18 -3.40 -10.35
C SER A 71 -7.22 -3.49 -11.52
N LEU A 72 -5.98 -3.85 -11.23
CA LEU A 72 -4.90 -4.01 -12.20
C LEU A 72 -4.30 -5.41 -12.05
N ARG A 73 -4.07 -6.12 -13.15
CA ARG A 73 -3.50 -7.47 -13.10
C ARG A 73 -2.00 -7.48 -13.40
N ASP A 74 -1.27 -8.37 -12.78
CA ASP A 74 0.08 -8.71 -13.23
C ASP A 74 0.01 -9.50 -14.53
N SER A 75 0.45 -8.89 -15.63
CA SER A 75 0.42 -9.51 -16.96
C SER A 75 1.40 -10.67 -17.11
N LYS A 76 2.45 -10.75 -16.28
CA LYS A 76 3.49 -11.77 -16.36
C LYS A 76 3.04 -13.09 -15.74
N SER A 77 2.56 -13.06 -14.51
CA SER A 77 2.09 -14.27 -13.82
C SER A 77 0.62 -14.59 -14.14
N GLY A 78 -0.20 -13.57 -14.36
CA GLY A 78 -1.64 -13.70 -14.46
C GLY A 78 -2.32 -14.21 -13.18
N GLN A 79 -1.61 -14.12 -12.04
CA GLN A 79 -2.07 -14.65 -10.76
C GLN A 79 -2.20 -13.56 -9.68
N ILE A 80 -1.78 -12.34 -9.98
CA ILE A 80 -1.81 -11.22 -9.03
C ILE A 80 -2.71 -10.11 -9.57
N VAL A 81 -3.58 -9.62 -8.70
CA VAL A 81 -4.38 -8.40 -8.91
C VAL A 81 -4.04 -7.41 -7.82
N ALA A 82 -3.75 -6.18 -8.20
CA ALA A 82 -3.76 -5.04 -7.30
C ALA A 82 -5.16 -4.44 -7.30
N VAL A 83 -5.70 -4.18 -6.13
CA VAL A 83 -6.99 -3.49 -5.95
C VAL A 83 -6.73 -2.21 -5.19
N GLY A 84 -7.11 -1.08 -5.79
CA GLY A 84 -7.10 0.23 -5.16
C GLY A 84 -8.52 0.67 -4.82
N PHE A 85 -8.70 1.24 -3.64
CA PHE A 85 -9.97 1.81 -3.17
C PHE A 85 -9.90 3.33 -3.10
N GLU A 86 -11.07 3.93 -3.33
CA GLU A 86 -11.38 5.34 -3.16
C GLU A 86 -12.41 5.52 -2.05
N ASP A 87 -12.06 6.18 -0.97
CA ASP A 87 -12.98 6.42 0.15
C ASP A 87 -13.62 7.82 0.11
N ASN A 88 -13.09 8.74 -0.69
CA ASN A 88 -13.52 10.13 -0.78
C ASN A 88 -13.92 10.54 -2.22
N ILE A 89 -13.44 11.67 -2.74
CA ILE A 89 -13.88 12.31 -3.98
C ILE A 89 -12.76 12.73 -4.93
N ASP A 90 -11.51 12.47 -4.61
CA ASP A 90 -10.35 12.82 -5.43
C ASP A 90 -10.03 11.78 -6.52
N PHE A 91 -10.64 10.59 -6.41
CA PHE A 91 -10.60 9.52 -7.40
C PHE A 91 -9.18 9.10 -7.81
N ASP A 92 -8.25 9.13 -6.87
CA ASP A 92 -6.89 8.64 -7.09
C ASP A 92 -6.74 7.13 -6.82
N TYR A 93 -7.74 6.52 -6.15
CA TYR A 93 -7.83 5.11 -5.78
C TYR A 93 -6.64 4.62 -4.93
N ALA A 94 -6.05 5.50 -4.17
CA ALA A 94 -4.86 5.24 -3.37
C ALA A 94 -5.13 5.18 -1.86
N ASP A 95 -6.38 5.32 -1.41
CA ASP A 95 -6.75 5.30 0.01
C ASP A 95 -6.49 3.96 0.68
N ALA A 96 -6.70 2.87 -0.07
CA ALA A 96 -6.29 1.54 0.37
C ALA A 96 -5.90 0.68 -0.84
N ILE A 97 -4.66 0.20 -0.85
CA ILE A 97 -4.15 -0.67 -1.90
C ILE A 97 -3.75 -2.01 -1.30
N PHE A 98 -4.21 -3.09 -1.91
CA PHE A 98 -3.80 -4.43 -1.54
C PHE A 98 -3.67 -5.35 -2.77
N TYR A 99 -2.95 -6.44 -2.58
CA TYR A 99 -2.73 -7.43 -3.63
C TYR A 99 -3.45 -8.72 -3.31
N ILE A 100 -4.08 -9.30 -4.32
CA ILE A 100 -4.70 -10.62 -4.26
C ILE A 100 -3.85 -11.56 -5.10
N HIS A 101 -3.43 -12.66 -4.52
CA HIS A 101 -2.74 -13.73 -5.22
C HIS A 101 -3.66 -14.95 -5.32
N THR A 102 -3.82 -15.47 -6.53
CA THR A 102 -4.60 -16.68 -6.81
C THR A 102 -3.67 -17.89 -7.00
N SER A 103 -4.09 -19.06 -6.55
CA SER A 103 -3.37 -20.31 -6.79
C SER A 103 -3.48 -20.78 -8.26
N GLU A 104 -4.56 -20.40 -8.93
CA GLU A 104 -4.86 -20.80 -10.31
C GLU A 104 -4.53 -19.67 -11.28
N LYS A 105 -3.76 -19.98 -12.33
CA LYS A 105 -3.29 -18.98 -13.31
C LYS A 105 -4.40 -18.25 -14.06
N ASN A 106 -5.53 -18.91 -14.30
CA ASN A 106 -6.63 -18.35 -15.10
C ASN A 106 -7.81 -17.87 -14.25
N ALA A 107 -7.64 -17.72 -12.96
CA ALA A 107 -8.70 -17.23 -12.07
C ALA A 107 -8.91 -15.71 -12.16
N ILE A 108 -7.95 -14.98 -12.73
CA ILE A 108 -8.03 -13.53 -12.89
C ILE A 108 -8.57 -13.20 -14.28
N ASP A 109 -9.51 -12.26 -14.33
CA ASP A 109 -10.07 -11.76 -15.59
C ASP A 109 -8.94 -11.18 -16.47
N PRO A 110 -8.70 -11.76 -17.68
CA PRO A 110 -7.65 -11.29 -18.57
C PRO A 110 -7.93 -9.91 -19.20
N THR A 111 -9.16 -9.41 -19.09
CA THR A 111 -9.54 -8.09 -19.60
C THR A 111 -9.17 -6.94 -18.65
N LEU A 112 -8.79 -7.25 -17.41
CA LEU A 112 -8.31 -6.22 -16.49
C LEU A 112 -7.05 -5.53 -17.03
N PRO A 113 -6.94 -4.20 -16.88
CA PRO A 113 -5.73 -3.47 -17.25
C PRO A 113 -4.50 -4.07 -16.58
N PRO A 114 -3.35 -4.14 -17.28
CA PRO A 114 -2.12 -4.61 -16.68
C PRO A 114 -1.62 -3.64 -15.60
N LEU A 115 -1.00 -4.20 -14.57
CA LEU A 115 -0.14 -3.40 -13.68
C LEU A 115 0.93 -2.72 -14.53
N PRO A 116 1.23 -1.45 -14.27
CA PRO A 116 2.37 -0.81 -14.89
C PRO A 116 3.62 -1.68 -14.70
N GLU A 117 4.38 -1.85 -15.76
CA GLU A 117 5.68 -2.50 -15.64
C GLU A 117 6.56 -1.71 -14.68
N ASP A 118 7.54 -2.38 -14.07
CA ASP A 118 8.50 -1.74 -13.17
C ASP A 118 9.00 -0.44 -13.83
N PRO A 119 8.93 0.69 -13.14
CA PRO A 119 9.41 1.96 -13.66
C PRO A 119 10.86 1.94 -14.16
N GLU A 120 11.68 0.99 -13.74
CA GLU A 120 13.01 0.77 -14.33
C GLU A 120 12.95 0.38 -15.81
N ALA A 121 11.84 -0.21 -16.25
CA ALA A 121 11.60 -0.58 -17.66
C ALA A 121 10.94 0.52 -18.49
N ILE A 122 10.55 1.66 -17.90
CA ILE A 122 9.93 2.76 -18.63
C ILE A 122 11.03 3.55 -19.36
N PRO A 123 11.03 3.57 -20.72
CA PRO A 123 12.06 4.25 -21.47
C PRO A 123 12.11 5.78 -21.27
N GLU A 124 11.04 6.35 -20.73
CA GLU A 124 10.81 7.79 -20.58
C GLU A 124 10.94 8.25 -19.13
N GLN A 125 12.05 7.92 -18.48
CA GLN A 125 12.36 8.39 -17.15
C GLN A 125 13.68 9.11 -17.09
N TYR A 126 13.80 10.08 -16.19
CA TYR A 126 15.09 10.62 -15.83
C TYR A 126 15.40 10.36 -14.36
N LYS A 127 16.68 10.19 -14.10
CA LYS A 127 17.22 9.88 -12.78
C LYS A 127 18.06 11.05 -12.29
N ILE A 128 17.78 11.47 -11.07
CA ILE A 128 18.60 12.43 -10.35
C ILE A 128 19.27 11.69 -9.20
N SER A 129 20.58 11.89 -9.03
CA SER A 129 21.32 11.29 -7.93
C SER A 129 21.85 12.36 -6.99
N TYR A 130 21.69 12.14 -5.72
CA TYR A 130 22.24 12.91 -4.62
C TYR A 130 23.14 12.02 -3.80
N SER A 131 24.24 12.56 -3.30
CA SER A 131 25.10 11.82 -2.39
C SER A 131 25.71 12.76 -1.35
N GLY A 132 26.02 12.24 -0.21
CA GLY A 132 26.60 13.00 0.87
C GLY A 132 27.04 12.12 2.01
N THR A 133 27.49 12.74 3.08
CA THR A 133 27.79 12.09 4.34
C THR A 133 26.95 12.71 5.45
N LEU A 134 26.32 11.88 6.23
CA LEU A 134 25.66 12.23 7.48
C LEU A 134 26.64 11.95 8.61
N ALA A 135 26.80 12.90 9.51
CA ALA A 135 27.63 12.78 10.69
C ALA A 135 26.76 13.09 11.92
N PHE A 136 26.90 12.30 12.95
CA PHE A 136 26.08 12.36 14.14
C PHE A 136 26.97 12.43 15.38
N GLU A 137 26.49 13.15 16.38
CA GLU A 137 27.03 13.29 17.72
C GLU A 137 26.07 12.65 18.72
N ASP A 138 26.53 11.72 19.55
CA ASP A 138 25.66 10.90 20.41
C ASP A 138 25.09 11.70 21.60
N LEU A 139 25.84 12.68 22.11
CA LEU A 139 25.44 13.46 23.27
C LEU A 139 24.62 14.73 22.93
N TRP A 140 24.38 15.03 21.68
CA TRP A 140 23.57 16.17 21.31
C TRP A 140 22.12 16.08 21.90
N PRO A 141 21.59 17.16 22.55
CA PRO A 141 22.14 18.52 22.73
C PRO A 141 22.95 18.72 24.02
N LYS A 142 23.38 17.67 24.69
CA LYS A 142 24.26 17.77 25.85
C LYS A 142 25.68 18.10 25.40
N LEU A 143 26.53 18.53 26.37
CA LEU A 143 27.93 18.79 26.12
C LEU A 143 28.65 17.46 25.79
N GLY A 144 29.01 17.30 24.55
CA GLY A 144 29.91 16.27 24.04
C GLY A 144 31.23 16.88 23.58
N ASP A 145 32.04 16.15 22.88
CA ASP A 145 33.30 16.64 22.31
C ASP A 145 33.08 17.37 20.96
N TYR A 146 31.87 17.29 20.41
CA TYR A 146 31.41 17.98 19.20
C TYR A 146 32.26 17.71 17.94
N ASP A 147 32.87 16.57 17.86
CA ASP A 147 33.69 16.21 16.70
C ASP A 147 32.89 15.54 15.53
N MET A 148 31.60 15.28 15.79
CA MET A 148 30.62 14.77 14.79
C MET A 148 31.07 13.46 14.15
N ASN A 149 31.71 12.60 14.86
CA ASN A 149 32.27 11.36 14.36
C ASN A 149 31.69 10.09 14.99
N ASP A 150 30.78 10.19 15.97
CA ASP A 150 30.21 9.03 16.66
C ASP A 150 29.56 8.05 15.68
N VAL A 151 28.83 8.56 14.70
CA VAL A 151 28.34 7.77 13.58
C VAL A 151 28.47 8.57 12.29
N MET A 152 29.19 8.02 11.34
CA MET A 152 29.25 8.60 10.00
C MET A 152 28.69 7.61 8.97
N ILE A 153 27.77 8.10 8.15
CA ILE A 153 27.07 7.32 7.13
C ILE A 153 27.17 8.04 5.78
N ARG A 154 27.73 7.39 4.78
CA ARG A 154 27.60 7.86 3.40
C ARG A 154 26.23 7.44 2.87
N TYR A 155 25.56 8.33 2.19
CA TYR A 155 24.32 8.02 1.49
C TYR A 155 24.40 8.34 0.01
N THR A 156 23.67 7.59 -0.78
CA THR A 156 23.35 7.89 -2.18
C THR A 156 21.86 7.72 -2.37
N SER A 157 21.19 8.78 -2.78
CA SER A 157 19.77 8.80 -3.08
C SER A 157 19.56 8.92 -4.58
N LYS A 158 18.84 7.98 -5.16
CA LYS A 158 18.48 7.95 -6.60
C LYS A 158 16.98 8.20 -6.71
N VAL A 159 16.62 9.35 -7.26
CA VAL A 159 15.23 9.78 -7.46
C VAL A 159 14.86 9.60 -8.92
N TYR A 160 13.84 8.80 -9.17
CA TYR A 160 13.32 8.53 -10.51
C TYR A 160 12.02 9.29 -10.72
N LYS A 161 11.94 10.04 -11.81
CA LYS A 161 10.78 10.84 -12.19
C LYS A 161 10.29 10.44 -13.57
N SER A 162 8.98 10.45 -13.76
CA SER A 162 8.39 10.35 -15.09
C SER A 162 8.64 11.63 -15.88
N ILE A 163 9.12 11.52 -17.11
CA ILE A 163 9.27 12.65 -18.03
C ILE A 163 7.89 13.25 -18.36
N LEU A 164 6.88 12.41 -18.53
CA LEU A 164 5.55 12.83 -18.94
C LEU A 164 4.80 13.61 -17.85
N THR A 165 4.89 13.17 -16.59
CA THR A 165 4.12 13.77 -15.50
C THR A 165 4.95 14.60 -14.54
N ASN A 166 6.28 14.56 -14.65
CA ASN A 166 7.26 15.14 -13.72
C ASN A 166 7.08 14.68 -12.25
N ARG A 167 6.35 13.59 -12.03
CA ARG A 167 6.12 13.02 -10.71
C ARG A 167 7.22 12.04 -10.34
N ILE A 168 7.59 12.03 -9.06
CA ILE A 168 8.47 11.02 -8.49
C ILE A 168 7.65 9.75 -8.30
N TYR A 169 8.17 8.62 -8.77
CA TYR A 169 7.54 7.32 -8.60
C TYR A 169 8.44 6.31 -7.88
N LYS A 170 9.76 6.59 -7.81
CA LYS A 170 10.70 5.72 -7.11
C LYS A 170 11.82 6.54 -6.48
N VAL A 171 12.19 6.20 -5.25
CA VAL A 171 13.40 6.66 -4.59
C VAL A 171 14.15 5.43 -4.09
N VAL A 172 15.44 5.38 -4.35
CA VAL A 172 16.33 4.32 -3.84
C VAL A 172 17.44 4.99 -3.06
N ASP A 173 17.48 4.68 -1.78
CA ASP A 173 18.50 5.18 -0.86
C ASP A 173 19.45 4.03 -0.48
N GLU A 174 20.73 4.26 -0.69
CA GLU A 174 21.82 3.35 -0.30
C GLU A 174 22.61 4.01 0.82
N PHE A 175 22.74 3.34 1.96
CA PHE A 175 23.48 3.81 3.11
C PHE A 175 24.70 2.91 3.37
N THR A 176 25.86 3.53 3.50
CA THR A 176 27.11 2.83 3.80
C THR A 176 27.68 3.40 5.09
N PRO A 177 27.76 2.63 6.18
CA PRO A 177 28.46 3.04 7.39
C PRO A 177 29.94 3.29 7.08
N LEU A 178 30.46 4.45 7.48
CA LEU A 178 31.86 4.82 7.28
C LEU A 178 32.66 4.71 8.58
N HIS A 179 32.06 5.14 9.68
CA HIS A 179 32.69 5.19 10.98
C HIS A 179 31.66 4.93 12.07
N ARG A 180 32.09 4.25 13.11
CA ARG A 180 31.43 4.12 14.39
C ARG A 180 32.44 4.55 15.45
N GLY A 181 32.22 5.72 15.99
CA GLY A 181 33.00 6.22 17.12
C GLY A 181 32.76 5.43 18.40
N GLY A 182 33.61 5.54 19.35
CA GLY A 182 33.51 4.97 20.67
C GLY A 182 34.40 5.76 21.65
#